data_edbe6d8b907d8a56adee902ce6cf984d
#
_entry.id   edbe6d8b907d8a56adee902ce6cf984d
#
_cell.length_a   1.000
_cell.length_b   1.000
_cell.length_c   1.000
_cell.angle_alpha   90.00
_cell.angle_beta   90.00
_cell.angle_gamma   90.00
#
_symmetry.space_group_name_H-M   'P 1'
#
loop_
_entity.id
_entity.type
_entity.pdbx_description
1 polymer ?
#
loop_
_entity_poly.entity_id
_entity_poly.type
_entity_poly.pdbx_seq_one_letter_code
_entity_poly.pdbx_strand_id
1 'polypeptide(L)'
;MQGRRWIRSIGWAHVVRSGLLLAWITCWGVACTSTFRDLPDVALDSSQTLDQQTYRIGSEDVLEIMVWKNPDLSREVSVRPDGKFSLPLLGEVMASGRTVPEVTAEISKRLQVYYKEPPKVSVLVQQVNSYAIYIMGSVEQPGKYVVKTGTTFLQALAIAGGFKEYAVPNTIVLRRHGTDGEEQAFRVRYKEVVAGRSKNVMMQPGDTVIVP
;
A
#
# COMPACT_ATOMS: atom_id res chain seq x y z
N MET A 1 -65.67 52.55 -20.56
CA MET A 1 -65.64 52.80 -22.02
C MET A 1 -64.87 51.65 -22.62
N GLN A 2 -65.59 50.68 -23.12
CA GLN A 2 -65.92 50.43 -24.51
C GLN A 2 -64.64 50.22 -25.32
N GLY A 3 -64.50 49.17 -26.03
CA GLY A 3 -65.31 48.17 -26.62
C GLY A 3 -64.45 47.21 -27.38
N ARG A 4 -64.73 45.94 -27.28
CA ARG A 4 -65.39 45.19 -28.38
C ARG A 4 -64.51 45.11 -29.65
N ARG A 5 -64.24 44.02 -30.16
CA ARG A 5 -64.95 42.90 -30.87
C ARG A 5 -63.99 42.55 -32.02
N TRP A 6 -63.91 41.45 -32.59
CA TRP A 6 -64.68 40.29 -33.04
C TRP A 6 -63.73 39.48 -33.97
N ILE A 7 -63.62 38.21 -33.78
CA ILE A 7 -64.21 37.10 -34.57
C ILE A 7 -63.58 36.82 -35.95
N ARG A 8 -63.16 35.67 -36.19
CA ARG A 8 -63.62 34.53 -36.98
C ARG A 8 -62.43 33.86 -37.57
N SER A 9 -62.23 32.64 -37.35
CA SER A 9 -62.87 31.35 -37.68
C SER A 9 -62.47 30.81 -39.05
N ILE A 10 -62.40 29.53 -39.05
CA ILE A 10 -62.53 28.62 -40.20
C ILE A 10 -61.22 28.41 -40.96
N GLY A 11 -60.75 27.29 -41.16
CA GLY A 11 -61.21 25.92 -41.05
C GLY A 11 -60.38 25.00 -41.90
N TRP A 12 -60.49 23.81 -41.62
CA TRP A 12 -60.40 22.66 -42.52
C TRP A 12 -59.00 22.41 -43.15
N ALA A 13 -58.53 21.32 -43.09
CA ALA A 13 -58.85 19.90 -43.06
C ALA A 13 -57.79 19.17 -43.90
N HIS A 14 -57.48 18.03 -43.37
CA HIS A 14 -56.98 16.86 -44.11
C HIS A 14 -55.80 16.98 -45.06
N VAL A 15 -54.83 16.18 -44.85
CA VAL A 15 -54.38 15.02 -45.63
C VAL A 15 -53.14 14.48 -44.95
N VAL A 16 -53.30 13.44 -44.20
CA VAL A 16 -53.03 12.02 -44.51
C VAL A 16 -51.69 11.77 -45.26
N ARG A 17 -50.96 10.96 -44.57
CA ARG A 17 -50.14 9.87 -45.12
C ARG A 17 -48.62 10.04 -45.11
N SER A 18 -48.18 9.01 -44.51
CA SER A 18 -46.93 8.28 -44.85
C SER A 18 -45.68 8.77 -44.15
N GLY A 19 -45.40 8.20 -43.01
CA GLY A 19 -44.39 7.13 -43.00
C GLY A 19 -42.98 7.65 -43.02
N LEU A 20 -42.39 7.72 -41.87
CA LEU A 20 -41.04 7.25 -41.71
C LEU A 20 -40.69 7.23 -40.24
N LEU A 21 -40.83 6.09 -39.66
CA LEU A 21 -40.26 5.73 -38.37
C LEU A 21 -38.73 5.86 -38.50
N LEU A 22 -38.20 7.02 -38.16
CA LEU A 22 -36.79 7.15 -37.83
C LEU A 22 -36.65 6.78 -36.36
N ALA A 23 -36.34 5.51 -36.15
CA ALA A 23 -35.84 4.97 -34.91
C ALA A 23 -34.61 5.77 -34.48
N TRP A 24 -34.77 6.62 -33.50
CA TRP A 24 -33.68 7.17 -32.73
C TRP A 24 -33.13 6.04 -31.86
N ILE A 25 -32.17 5.34 -32.41
CA ILE A 25 -31.25 4.51 -31.62
C ILE A 25 -30.39 5.52 -30.87
N THR A 26 -30.85 5.90 -29.68
CA THR A 26 -30.00 6.50 -28.67
C THR A 26 -29.02 5.44 -28.23
N CYS A 27 -27.86 5.42 -28.90
CA CYS A 27 -26.70 4.70 -28.48
C CYS A 27 -26.28 5.28 -27.12
N TRP A 28 -26.76 4.69 -26.04
CA TRP A 28 -26.20 4.88 -24.72
C TRP A 28 -24.79 4.32 -24.74
N GLY A 29 -23.87 5.16 -25.17
CA GLY A 29 -22.46 4.93 -24.91
C GLY A 29 -22.30 4.91 -23.41
N VAL A 30 -22.21 3.69 -22.85
CA VAL A 30 -21.67 3.47 -21.51
C VAL A 30 -20.23 3.96 -21.60
N ALA A 31 -20.04 5.23 -21.28
CA ALA A 31 -18.71 5.78 -21.01
C ALA A 31 -18.22 5.04 -19.77
N CYS A 32 -17.38 4.02 -19.97
CA CYS A 32 -16.48 3.54 -18.95
C CYS A 32 -15.55 4.70 -18.56
N THR A 33 -16.07 5.63 -17.77
CA THR A 33 -15.24 6.62 -17.10
C THR A 33 -14.43 5.86 -16.08
N SER A 34 -13.13 5.76 -16.36
CA SER A 34 -12.15 5.14 -15.49
C SER A 34 -12.33 5.64 -14.06
N THR A 35 -12.69 4.74 -13.16
CA THR A 35 -12.86 4.94 -11.70
C THR A 35 -11.60 5.49 -11.01
N PHE A 36 -10.50 5.63 -11.75
CA PHE A 36 -9.21 6.11 -11.26
C PHE A 36 -9.10 7.65 -11.16
N ARG A 37 -10.11 8.40 -11.62
CA ARG A 37 -10.00 9.88 -11.66
C ARG A 37 -10.21 10.55 -10.30
N ASP A 38 -10.88 9.88 -9.39
CA ASP A 38 -11.35 10.45 -8.12
C ASP A 38 -10.59 9.97 -6.88
N LEU A 39 -9.44 9.30 -7.07
CA LEU A 39 -8.58 8.95 -5.93
C LEU A 39 -7.93 10.23 -5.38
N PRO A 40 -7.91 10.41 -4.06
CA PRO A 40 -7.23 11.55 -3.45
C PRO A 40 -5.74 11.50 -3.79
N ASP A 41 -5.15 12.66 -4.09
CA ASP A 41 -3.71 12.78 -4.15
C ASP A 41 -3.13 12.46 -2.79
N VAL A 42 -1.94 11.86 -2.76
CA VAL A 42 -1.26 11.56 -1.50
C VAL A 42 -0.95 12.90 -0.80
N ALA A 43 -1.87 13.34 0.05
CA ALA A 43 -1.61 14.39 1.01
C ALA A 43 -0.80 13.77 2.15
N LEU A 44 0.52 13.68 1.97
CA LEU A 44 1.38 13.25 3.05
C LEU A 44 1.40 14.34 4.10
N ASP A 45 0.93 13.99 5.28
CA ASP A 45 1.13 14.80 6.47
C ASP A 45 2.61 15.16 6.59
N SER A 46 2.88 16.46 6.67
CA SER A 46 4.23 17.02 6.75
C SER A 46 4.96 16.66 8.05
N SER A 47 4.29 15.97 8.96
CA SER A 47 4.84 15.52 10.24
C SER A 47 5.64 14.22 10.17
N GLN A 48 5.64 13.49 9.04
CA GLN A 48 6.61 12.42 8.82
C GLN A 48 7.97 13.01 8.42
N THR A 49 8.51 13.85 9.30
CA THR A 49 9.95 14.06 9.43
C THR A 49 10.60 12.68 9.41
N LEU A 50 11.81 12.61 8.86
CA LEU A 50 12.75 11.49 8.94
C LEU A 50 13.06 11.14 10.41
N ASP A 51 12.01 10.88 11.19
CA ASP A 51 12.14 10.15 12.43
C ASP A 51 12.71 8.81 11.97
N GLN A 52 13.91 8.52 12.41
CA GLN A 52 14.59 7.27 12.12
C GLN A 52 13.59 6.19 12.49
N GLN A 53 12.85 5.69 11.47
CA GLN A 53 11.87 4.64 11.71
C GLN A 53 12.65 3.47 12.25
N THR A 54 12.66 3.37 13.57
CA THR A 54 13.33 2.28 14.28
C THR A 54 12.72 1.00 13.74
N TYR A 55 13.58 0.19 13.10
CA TYR A 55 13.15 -1.09 12.54
C TYR A 55 12.36 -1.89 13.59
N ARG A 56 11.20 -2.35 13.21
CA ARG A 56 10.37 -3.27 14.00
C ARG A 56 10.34 -4.61 13.31
N ILE A 57 10.60 -5.63 14.08
CA ILE A 57 10.56 -7.01 13.62
C ILE A 57 9.17 -7.32 13.09
N GLY A 58 9.09 -7.95 11.93
CA GLY A 58 7.84 -8.42 11.33
C GLY A 58 7.79 -9.93 11.19
N SER A 59 6.65 -10.43 10.71
CA SER A 59 6.51 -11.84 10.37
C SER A 59 7.42 -12.22 9.20
N GLU A 60 7.90 -13.45 9.16
CA GLU A 60 8.86 -13.99 8.19
C GLU A 60 10.31 -13.50 8.36
N ASP A 61 10.59 -12.54 9.26
CA ASP A 61 11.97 -12.16 9.55
C ASP A 61 12.73 -13.31 10.21
N VAL A 62 14.02 -13.38 9.91
CA VAL A 62 14.92 -14.38 10.48
C VAL A 62 15.82 -13.70 11.49
N LEU A 63 15.77 -14.18 12.73
CA LEU A 63 16.53 -13.66 13.85
C LEU A 63 17.55 -14.71 14.29
N GLU A 64 18.76 -14.28 14.57
CA GLU A 64 19.76 -15.06 15.26
C GLU A 64 19.79 -14.61 16.73
N ILE A 65 19.55 -15.58 17.63
CA ILE A 65 19.56 -15.33 19.06
C ILE A 65 20.78 -16.03 19.63
N MET A 66 21.65 -15.25 20.26
CA MET A 66 22.84 -15.76 20.93
C MET A 66 22.73 -15.53 22.43
N VAL A 67 22.91 -16.60 23.20
CA VAL A 67 22.96 -16.56 24.65
C VAL A 67 24.39 -16.92 25.07
N TRP A 68 25.11 -15.97 25.66
CA TRP A 68 26.49 -16.14 26.03
C TRP A 68 26.73 -17.37 26.90
N LYS A 69 27.71 -18.20 26.55
CA LYS A 69 28.05 -19.47 27.20
C LYS A 69 26.95 -20.55 27.19
N ASN A 70 25.91 -20.39 26.36
CA ASN A 70 24.80 -21.36 26.25
C ASN A 70 24.49 -21.63 24.77
N PRO A 71 25.29 -22.47 24.09
CA PRO A 71 25.08 -22.80 22.67
C PRO A 71 23.73 -23.51 22.44
N ASP A 72 23.24 -24.30 23.42
CA ASP A 72 21.96 -25.00 23.28
C ASP A 72 20.74 -24.05 23.20
N LEU A 73 20.86 -22.83 23.69
CA LEU A 73 19.85 -21.79 23.60
C LEU A 73 20.07 -20.83 22.43
N SER A 74 21.29 -20.89 21.84
CA SER A 74 21.66 -20.01 20.73
C SER A 74 21.25 -20.66 19.42
N ARG A 75 20.39 -19.97 18.65
CA ARG A 75 19.88 -20.48 17.38
C ARG A 75 19.31 -19.39 16.48
N GLU A 76 19.21 -19.74 15.24
CA GLU A 76 18.43 -19.00 14.27
C GLU A 76 16.94 -19.41 14.40
N VAL A 77 16.05 -18.40 14.35
CA VAL A 77 14.59 -18.58 14.45
C VAL A 77 13.90 -17.69 13.42
N SER A 78 12.87 -18.21 12.78
CA SER A 78 11.98 -17.43 11.93
C SER A 78 10.77 -16.95 12.74
N VAL A 79 10.38 -15.71 12.56
CA VAL A 79 9.15 -15.15 13.14
C VAL A 79 7.97 -15.69 12.35
N ARG A 80 7.11 -16.42 13.02
CA ARG A 80 5.91 -17.02 12.43
C ARG A 80 4.88 -15.95 12.02
N PRO A 81 3.88 -16.29 11.18
CA PRO A 81 2.81 -15.36 10.81
C PRO A 81 2.01 -14.79 11.99
N ASP A 82 1.95 -15.53 13.14
CA ASP A 82 1.35 -15.04 14.38
C ASP A 82 2.23 -14.03 15.13
N GLY A 83 3.37 -13.65 14.56
CA GLY A 83 4.32 -12.68 15.13
C GLY A 83 5.21 -13.22 16.23
N LYS A 84 5.21 -14.54 16.49
CA LYS A 84 5.98 -15.18 17.55
C LYS A 84 7.08 -16.06 16.99
N PHE A 85 8.06 -16.35 17.83
CA PHE A 85 9.03 -17.42 17.61
C PHE A 85 9.17 -18.26 18.88
N SER A 86 9.78 -19.43 18.76
CA SER A 86 9.96 -20.36 19.90
C SER A 86 11.42 -20.51 20.27
N LEU A 87 11.71 -20.41 21.57
CA LEU A 87 13.02 -20.69 22.16
C LEU A 87 12.93 -21.80 23.18
N PRO A 88 13.98 -22.65 23.32
CA PRO A 88 14.08 -23.58 24.41
C PRO A 88 13.97 -22.87 25.77
N LEU A 89 13.40 -23.50 26.74
CA LEU A 89 13.10 -23.02 28.11
C LEU A 89 12.05 -21.89 28.15
N LEU A 90 11.98 -20.99 27.18
CA LEU A 90 11.08 -19.85 27.20
C LEU A 90 9.74 -20.12 26.52
N GLY A 91 9.70 -21.15 25.64
CA GLY A 91 8.54 -21.35 24.77
C GLY A 91 8.35 -20.20 23.76
N GLU A 92 7.13 -19.72 23.64
CA GLU A 92 6.78 -18.66 22.69
C GLU A 92 7.16 -17.26 23.19
N VAL A 93 7.77 -16.48 22.28
CA VAL A 93 8.14 -15.08 22.50
C VAL A 93 7.54 -14.24 21.36
N MET A 94 6.85 -13.16 21.73
CA MET A 94 6.32 -12.20 20.74
C MET A 94 7.45 -11.32 20.23
N ALA A 95 7.61 -11.25 18.91
CA ALA A 95 8.62 -10.41 18.24
C ALA A 95 7.99 -9.34 17.34
N SER A 96 6.94 -9.67 16.61
CA SER A 96 6.34 -8.75 15.64
C SER A 96 5.88 -7.44 16.29
N GLY A 97 6.18 -6.31 15.62
CA GLY A 97 5.90 -4.97 16.09
C GLY A 97 6.88 -4.43 17.14
N ARG A 98 7.80 -5.27 17.66
CA ARG A 98 8.82 -4.88 18.65
C ARG A 98 10.15 -4.57 17.98
N THR A 99 10.94 -3.77 18.66
CA THR A 99 12.33 -3.52 18.28
C THR A 99 13.25 -4.63 18.76
N VAL A 100 14.43 -4.74 18.16
CA VAL A 100 15.46 -5.71 18.58
C VAL A 100 15.84 -5.55 20.07
N PRO A 101 16.07 -4.33 20.59
CA PRO A 101 16.35 -4.13 22.01
C PRO A 101 15.21 -4.60 22.94
N GLU A 102 13.95 -4.36 22.55
CA GLU A 102 12.79 -4.80 23.34
C GLU A 102 12.70 -6.31 23.43
N VAL A 103 12.92 -7.01 22.31
CA VAL A 103 12.94 -8.50 22.29
C VAL A 103 14.13 -9.03 23.08
N THR A 104 15.32 -8.43 22.96
CA THR A 104 16.50 -8.81 23.72
C THR A 104 16.27 -8.68 25.23
N ALA A 105 15.68 -7.58 25.67
CA ALA A 105 15.35 -7.35 27.09
C ALA A 105 14.33 -8.37 27.61
N GLU A 106 13.30 -8.68 26.82
CA GLU A 106 12.29 -9.68 27.17
C GLU A 106 12.90 -11.07 27.33
N ILE A 107 13.74 -11.51 26.39
CA ILE A 107 14.42 -12.80 26.47
C ILE A 107 15.31 -12.85 27.70
N SER A 108 16.14 -11.84 27.92
CA SER A 108 17.06 -11.75 29.07
C SER A 108 16.31 -11.81 30.40
N LYS A 109 15.21 -11.06 30.52
CA LYS A 109 14.35 -11.06 31.72
C LYS A 109 13.73 -12.43 31.98
N ARG A 110 13.21 -13.10 30.94
CA ARG A 110 12.56 -14.41 31.10
C ARG A 110 13.59 -15.54 31.40
N LEU A 111 14.80 -15.44 30.82
CA LEU A 111 15.88 -16.40 31.13
C LEU A 111 16.44 -16.23 32.51
N GLN A 112 16.37 -15.06 33.13
CA GLN A 112 16.93 -14.76 34.45
C GLN A 112 16.41 -15.73 35.55
N VAL A 113 15.20 -16.27 35.38
CA VAL A 113 14.63 -17.23 36.33
C VAL A 113 15.44 -18.54 36.40
N TYR A 114 16.17 -18.88 35.33
CA TYR A 114 16.96 -20.12 35.23
C TYR A 114 18.43 -19.95 35.56
N TYR A 115 18.87 -18.69 35.80
CA TYR A 115 20.28 -18.36 36.00
C TYR A 115 20.49 -17.54 37.28
N LYS A 116 21.61 -17.80 37.96
CA LYS A 116 21.98 -17.03 39.17
C LYS A 116 22.39 -15.57 38.80
N GLU A 117 22.99 -15.42 37.63
CA GLU A 117 23.36 -14.12 37.08
C GLU A 117 22.60 -13.86 35.76
N PRO A 118 22.21 -12.62 35.46
CA PRO A 118 21.51 -12.30 34.23
C PRO A 118 22.29 -12.75 33.00
N PRO A 119 21.72 -13.63 32.14
CA PRO A 119 22.41 -14.09 30.94
C PRO A 119 22.58 -12.92 29.96
N LYS A 120 23.75 -12.85 29.31
CA LYS A 120 23.97 -11.89 28.22
C LYS A 120 23.36 -12.45 26.95
N VAL A 121 22.32 -11.77 26.46
CA VAL A 121 21.59 -12.14 25.24
C VAL A 121 21.88 -11.10 24.15
N SER A 122 22.11 -11.56 22.94
CA SER A 122 22.18 -10.75 21.74
C SER A 122 21.19 -11.27 20.71
N VAL A 123 20.45 -10.38 20.09
CA VAL A 123 19.53 -10.69 19.00
C VAL A 123 20.00 -9.92 17.76
N LEU A 124 20.26 -10.65 16.67
CA LEU A 124 20.62 -10.07 15.37
C LEU A 124 19.50 -10.39 14.37
N VAL A 125 19.23 -9.46 13.48
CA VAL A 125 18.35 -9.71 12.34
C VAL A 125 19.21 -10.20 11.18
N GLN A 126 19.08 -11.47 10.84
CA GLN A 126 19.81 -12.09 9.73
C GLN A 126 19.16 -11.78 8.40
N GLN A 127 17.82 -11.85 8.34
CA GLN A 127 17.06 -11.56 7.12
C GLN A 127 15.81 -10.75 7.47
N VAL A 128 15.63 -9.65 6.73
CA VAL A 128 14.43 -8.80 6.81
C VAL A 128 13.51 -9.20 5.66
N ASN A 129 12.55 -10.08 5.91
CA ASN A 129 11.60 -10.55 4.89
C ASN A 129 10.24 -9.84 5.02
N SER A 130 9.97 -9.29 6.19
CA SER A 130 8.72 -8.59 6.50
C SER A 130 8.55 -7.26 5.75
N TYR A 131 9.65 -6.66 5.29
CA TYR A 131 9.62 -5.37 4.60
C TYR A 131 9.49 -5.54 3.09
N ALA A 132 8.43 -6.25 2.66
CA ALA A 132 8.17 -6.50 1.26
C ALA A 132 7.12 -5.52 0.71
N ILE A 133 7.31 -5.11 -0.55
CA ILE A 133 6.36 -4.35 -1.35
C ILE A 133 6.05 -5.12 -2.64
N TYR A 134 4.94 -4.79 -3.26
CA TYR A 134 4.51 -5.43 -4.50
C TYR A 134 4.40 -4.37 -5.59
N ILE A 135 4.97 -4.66 -6.77
CA ILE A 135 4.91 -3.76 -7.93
C ILE A 135 4.33 -4.55 -9.09
N MET A 136 3.27 -4.04 -9.70
CA MET A 136 2.56 -4.70 -10.78
C MET A 136 2.14 -3.73 -11.88
N GLY A 137 1.78 -4.30 -13.05
CA GLY A 137 1.35 -3.55 -14.21
C GLY A 137 2.47 -3.24 -15.19
N SER A 138 2.45 -2.04 -15.79
CA SER A 138 3.36 -1.65 -16.87
C SER A 138 4.75 -1.20 -16.37
N VAL A 139 5.43 -2.08 -15.63
CA VAL A 139 6.83 -1.95 -15.22
C VAL A 139 7.67 -3.05 -15.86
N GLU A 140 8.98 -2.83 -16.00
CA GLU A 140 9.87 -3.82 -16.65
C GLU A 140 9.87 -5.14 -15.91
N GLN A 141 9.95 -5.13 -14.59
CA GLN A 141 9.98 -6.32 -13.75
C GLN A 141 8.90 -6.24 -12.66
N PRO A 142 7.67 -6.70 -12.94
CA PRO A 142 6.65 -6.79 -11.89
C PRO A 142 6.98 -7.93 -10.92
N GLY A 143 6.69 -7.73 -9.62
CA GLY A 143 6.95 -8.75 -8.61
C GLY A 143 6.91 -8.28 -7.17
N LYS A 144 7.27 -9.18 -6.24
CA LYS A 144 7.51 -8.91 -4.82
C LYS A 144 8.95 -8.44 -4.64
N TYR A 145 9.15 -7.35 -3.95
CA TYR A 145 10.47 -6.80 -3.64
C TYR A 145 10.65 -6.62 -2.14
N VAL A 146 11.72 -7.18 -1.61
CA VAL A 146 12.16 -6.89 -0.24
C VAL A 146 12.97 -5.60 -0.29
N VAL A 147 12.55 -4.59 0.43
CA VAL A 147 13.16 -3.27 0.41
C VAL A 147 13.64 -2.86 1.80
N LYS A 148 14.52 -1.88 1.86
CA LYS A 148 14.99 -1.33 3.15
C LYS A 148 13.99 -0.33 3.70
N THR A 149 13.95 -0.20 5.03
CA THR A 149 13.23 0.89 5.71
C THR A 149 13.65 2.24 5.13
N GLY A 150 12.68 3.09 4.83
CA GLY A 150 12.94 4.40 4.21
C GLY A 150 13.08 4.38 2.69
N THR A 151 12.89 3.22 2.03
CA THR A 151 12.81 3.16 0.57
C THR A 151 11.63 4.00 0.08
N THR A 152 11.91 4.89 -0.87
CA THR A 152 10.90 5.78 -1.45
C THR A 152 10.25 5.16 -2.68
N PHE A 153 9.10 5.70 -3.10
CA PHE A 153 8.39 5.27 -4.31
C PHE A 153 9.29 5.31 -5.56
N LEU A 154 10.07 6.37 -5.76
CA LEU A 154 10.98 6.45 -6.92
C LEU A 154 12.07 5.38 -6.87
N GLN A 155 12.60 5.07 -5.69
CA GLN A 155 13.57 4.00 -5.52
C GLN A 155 12.94 2.63 -5.79
N ALA A 156 11.73 2.39 -5.29
CA ALA A 156 10.98 1.17 -5.54
C ALA A 156 10.73 0.95 -7.04
N LEU A 157 10.34 2.01 -7.76
CA LEU A 157 10.15 1.97 -9.20
C LEU A 157 11.47 1.70 -9.95
N ALA A 158 12.58 2.28 -9.50
CA ALA A 158 13.90 2.04 -10.08
C ALA A 158 14.34 0.57 -9.90
N ILE A 159 14.06 -0.03 -8.72
CA ILE A 159 14.33 -1.46 -8.46
C ILE A 159 13.52 -2.35 -9.40
N ALA A 160 12.28 -1.95 -9.76
CA ALA A 160 11.43 -2.66 -10.72
C ALA A 160 11.84 -2.43 -12.20
N GLY A 161 12.96 -1.74 -12.46
CA GLY A 161 13.47 -1.49 -13.81
C GLY A 161 12.82 -0.30 -14.52
N GLY A 162 11.91 0.43 -13.85
CA GLY A 162 11.20 1.57 -14.45
C GLY A 162 9.93 1.17 -15.21
N PHE A 163 9.47 2.07 -16.07
CA PHE A 163 8.23 1.92 -16.83
C PHE A 163 8.47 1.22 -18.17
N LYS A 164 7.52 0.40 -18.61
CA LYS A 164 7.40 -0.05 -19.98
C LYS A 164 6.95 1.07 -20.92
N GLU A 165 7.11 0.85 -22.22
CA GLU A 165 6.83 1.82 -23.30
C GLU A 165 5.41 2.40 -23.25
N TYR A 166 4.42 1.59 -22.89
CA TYR A 166 3.00 2.02 -22.88
C TYR A 166 2.46 2.34 -21.48
N ALA A 167 3.32 2.48 -20.48
CA ALA A 167 2.90 2.84 -19.13
C ALA A 167 2.28 4.25 -19.08
N VAL A 168 1.35 4.46 -18.16
CA VAL A 168 0.72 5.76 -17.90
C VAL A 168 1.20 6.32 -16.56
N PRO A 169 2.35 7.01 -16.50
CA PRO A 169 3.04 7.31 -15.23
C PRO A 169 2.30 8.27 -14.29
N ASN A 170 1.27 8.97 -14.75
CA ASN A 170 0.54 9.95 -13.93
C ASN A 170 -0.74 9.39 -13.29
N THR A 171 -1.01 8.09 -13.47
CA THR A 171 -2.20 7.41 -12.95
C THR A 171 -1.84 6.19 -12.10
N ILE A 172 -0.66 6.21 -11.52
CA ILE A 172 -0.18 5.13 -10.64
C ILE A 172 -1.02 5.10 -9.37
N VAL A 173 -1.40 3.91 -8.96
CA VAL A 173 -2.14 3.69 -7.72
C VAL A 173 -1.23 3.01 -6.71
N LEU A 174 -1.10 3.60 -5.55
CA LEU A 174 -0.48 3.01 -4.37
C LEU A 174 -1.60 2.52 -3.45
N ARG A 175 -1.64 1.22 -3.19
CA ARG A 175 -2.55 0.62 -2.22
C ARG A 175 -1.77 0.29 -0.95
N ARG A 176 -2.32 0.67 0.18
CA ARG A 176 -1.71 0.50 1.50
C ARG A 176 -2.76 -0.01 2.48
N HIS A 177 -2.40 -0.98 3.28
CA HIS A 177 -3.23 -1.41 4.40
C HIS A 177 -3.01 -0.47 5.59
N GLY A 178 -4.09 0.12 6.07
CA GLY A 178 -4.09 0.90 7.30
C GLY A 178 -3.92 0.02 8.53
N THR A 179 -3.62 0.65 9.67
CA THR A 179 -3.53 -0.04 10.98
C THR A 179 -4.86 -0.63 11.45
N ASP A 180 -5.96 -0.15 10.91
CA ASP A 180 -7.33 -0.61 11.12
C ASP A 180 -7.71 -1.83 10.26
N GLY A 181 -6.81 -2.26 9.37
CA GLY A 181 -7.02 -3.35 8.42
C GLY A 181 -7.77 -2.94 7.16
N GLU A 182 -8.18 -1.67 7.03
CA GLU A 182 -8.77 -1.16 5.81
C GLU A 182 -7.71 -0.86 4.76
N GLU A 183 -8.04 -1.12 3.51
CA GLU A 183 -7.16 -0.83 2.39
C GLU A 183 -7.43 0.57 1.85
N GLN A 184 -6.41 1.40 1.83
CA GLN A 184 -6.46 2.76 1.29
C GLN A 184 -5.76 2.80 -0.06
N ALA A 185 -6.35 3.51 -1.02
CA ALA A 185 -5.79 3.70 -2.34
C ALA A 185 -5.43 5.19 -2.56
N PHE A 186 -4.20 5.43 -3.00
CA PHE A 186 -3.67 6.77 -3.27
C PHE A 186 -3.22 6.86 -4.72
N ARG A 187 -3.46 8.00 -5.34
CA ARG A 187 -2.90 8.29 -6.67
C ARG A 187 -1.52 8.91 -6.53
N VAL A 188 -0.55 8.36 -7.25
CA VAL A 188 0.79 8.93 -7.36
C VAL A 188 0.98 9.48 -8.78
N ARG A 189 1.26 10.77 -8.89
CA ARG A 189 1.58 11.44 -10.15
C ARG A 189 3.09 11.51 -10.32
N TYR A 190 3.65 10.56 -11.06
CA TYR A 190 5.09 10.43 -11.23
C TYR A 190 5.78 11.74 -11.65
N LYS A 191 5.22 12.44 -12.64
CA LYS A 191 5.78 13.72 -13.15
C LYS A 191 5.84 14.79 -12.05
N GLU A 192 4.85 14.84 -11.16
CA GLU A 192 4.83 15.79 -10.05
C GLU A 192 5.87 15.44 -8.99
N VAL A 193 6.05 14.14 -8.71
CA VAL A 193 7.05 13.65 -7.74
C VAL A 193 8.46 13.94 -8.28
N VAL A 194 8.74 13.63 -9.55
CA VAL A 194 10.04 13.91 -10.17
C VAL A 194 10.33 15.40 -10.24
N ALA A 195 9.32 16.22 -10.53
CA ALA A 195 9.45 17.67 -10.56
C ALA A 195 9.55 18.33 -9.17
N GLY A 196 9.48 17.55 -8.08
CA GLY A 196 9.52 18.07 -6.72
C GLY A 196 8.25 18.83 -6.29
N ARG A 197 7.18 18.79 -7.09
CA ARG A 197 5.89 19.42 -6.77
C ARG A 197 5.02 18.57 -5.88
N SER A 198 5.27 17.27 -5.83
CA SER A 198 4.64 16.31 -4.92
C SER A 198 5.70 15.56 -4.13
N LYS A 199 5.38 15.17 -2.89
CA LYS A 199 6.33 14.44 -2.05
C LYS A 199 6.60 13.04 -2.60
N ASN A 200 7.85 12.61 -2.51
CA ASN A 200 8.25 11.25 -2.79
C ASN A 200 7.85 10.35 -1.60
N VAL A 201 6.83 9.54 -1.79
CA VAL A 201 6.23 8.70 -0.75
C VAL A 201 7.24 7.66 -0.24
N MET A 202 7.34 7.49 1.07
CA MET A 202 8.05 6.35 1.65
C MET A 202 7.18 5.10 1.57
N MET A 203 7.76 4.03 1.06
CA MET A 203 7.09 2.73 0.99
C MET A 203 6.98 2.11 2.37
N GLN A 204 5.86 1.43 2.61
CA GLN A 204 5.61 0.67 3.84
C GLN A 204 5.48 -0.82 3.52
N PRO A 205 5.72 -1.71 4.51
CA PRO A 205 5.47 -3.13 4.35
C PRO A 205 4.05 -3.41 3.86
N GLY A 206 3.91 -4.26 2.85
CA GLY A 206 2.63 -4.61 2.26
C GLY A 206 2.10 -3.64 1.20
N ASP A 207 2.78 -2.51 0.96
CA ASP A 207 2.39 -1.59 -0.11
C ASP A 207 2.33 -2.28 -1.47
N THR A 208 1.29 -1.99 -2.24
CA THR A 208 1.14 -2.45 -3.61
C THR A 208 1.11 -1.25 -4.56
N VAL A 209 2.06 -1.20 -5.49
CA VAL A 209 2.15 -0.18 -6.54
C VAL A 209 1.60 -0.76 -7.83
N ILE A 210 0.58 -0.13 -8.39
CA ILE A 210 -0.07 -0.52 -9.64
C ILE A 210 0.22 0.54 -10.69
N VAL A 211 0.92 0.15 -11.75
CA VAL A 211 1.26 1.02 -12.89
C VAL A 211 0.38 0.62 -14.06
N PRO A 212 -0.58 1.46 -14.47
CA PRO A 212 -1.43 1.19 -15.62
C PRO A 212 -0.70 1.23 -16.94
#